data_5b54b299c90874eb87f0808a128541b9
#
_entry.id   5b54b299c90874eb87f0808a128541b9
#
_cell.length_a   1.000
_cell.length_b   1.000
_cell.length_c   1.000
_cell.angle_alpha   90.00
_cell.angle_beta   90.00
_cell.angle_gamma   90.00
#
_symmetry.space_group_name_H-M   'P 1'
#
loop_
_entity.id
_entity.type
_entity.pdbx_description
1 polymer ?
#
loop_
_entity_poly.entity_id
_entity_poly.type
_entity_poly.pdbx_seq_one_letter_code
_entity_poly.pdbx_strand_id
1 'polypeptide(L)'
;MKRHLLLCCLIGIMSILGYFYFQRKIIFIDHPTIEINSPFYYKKYIKKVKNGSINDVTYNANDLNNQTLGHYTVTYFFKGKTYHLKIEVIDTKKPTIKESESLKIEKGKSYDLKKGIIIKDNSNQYNLTIDTNDFNPNQIGNYTIYYKANDLSNNQTTFKRKVTVVKKIEIGTHIESNKKIVYLTFDDGPSQNTDRILLPIFTDTVEFSKLNREGKYRAMMIDFKNIKKIQR
;
A
#
# COMPACT_ATOMS: atom_id res chain seq x y z
N MET A 1 52.81 13.46 -58.69
CA MET A 1 51.50 14.04 -58.44
C MET A 1 50.47 13.05 -57.87
N LYS A 2 50.17 11.92 -58.50
CA LYS A 2 49.14 10.99 -58.03
C LYS A 2 49.33 10.48 -56.57
N ARG A 3 50.57 10.18 -56.14
CA ARG A 3 50.87 9.70 -54.78
C ARG A 3 50.61 10.75 -53.68
N HIS A 4 50.92 12.05 -53.93
CA HIS A 4 50.65 13.10 -52.98
C HIS A 4 49.18 13.44 -52.86
N LEU A 5 48.42 13.35 -53.96
CA LEU A 5 46.97 13.50 -53.95
C LEU A 5 46.31 12.40 -53.15
N LEU A 6 46.73 11.14 -53.30
CA LEU A 6 46.21 10.01 -52.52
C LEU A 6 46.48 10.18 -51.02
N LEU A 7 47.69 10.64 -50.64
CA LEU A 7 48.07 10.90 -49.27
C LEU A 7 47.21 12.02 -48.64
N CYS A 8 47.01 13.12 -49.38
CA CYS A 8 46.13 14.22 -48.91
C CYS A 8 44.67 13.74 -48.73
N CYS A 9 44.15 12.92 -49.62
CA CYS A 9 42.82 12.33 -49.49
C CYS A 9 42.71 11.44 -48.24
N LEU A 10 43.71 10.57 -47.97
CA LEU A 10 43.78 9.72 -46.80
C LEU A 10 43.82 10.54 -45.50
N ILE A 11 44.64 11.61 -45.46
CA ILE A 11 44.69 12.53 -44.27
C ILE A 11 43.33 13.22 -44.07
N GLY A 12 42.70 13.70 -45.16
CA GLY A 12 41.37 14.30 -45.11
C GLY A 12 40.31 13.31 -44.60
N ILE A 13 40.29 12.07 -45.05
CA ILE A 13 39.37 11.05 -44.56
C ILE A 13 39.64 10.71 -43.11
N MET A 14 40.91 10.59 -42.69
CA MET A 14 41.27 10.34 -41.28
C MET A 14 40.83 11.48 -40.35
N SER A 15 40.98 12.73 -40.79
CA SER A 15 40.55 13.89 -40.04
C SER A 15 39.02 13.97 -39.90
N ILE A 16 38.28 13.66 -40.96
CA ILE A 16 36.82 13.59 -40.93
C ILE A 16 36.33 12.40 -40.02
N LEU A 17 36.94 11.24 -40.14
CA LEU A 17 36.63 10.11 -39.28
C LEU A 17 36.97 10.42 -37.80
N GLY A 18 38.11 11.08 -37.55
CA GLY A 18 38.47 11.56 -36.22
C GLY A 18 37.48 12.56 -35.66
N TYR A 19 37.02 13.52 -36.48
CA TYR A 19 36.01 14.47 -36.11
C TYR A 19 34.70 13.80 -35.71
N PHE A 20 34.17 12.87 -36.53
CA PHE A 20 32.97 12.14 -36.19
C PHE A 20 33.14 11.21 -34.97
N TYR A 21 34.33 10.62 -34.77
CA TYR A 21 34.64 9.86 -33.55
C TYR A 21 34.60 10.75 -32.30
N PHE A 22 35.15 11.96 -32.38
CA PHE A 22 35.17 12.93 -31.27
C PHE A 22 33.76 13.42 -30.92
N GLN A 23 32.87 13.55 -31.91
CA GLN A 23 31.49 14.00 -31.77
C GLN A 23 30.54 12.93 -31.22
N ARG A 24 30.99 11.68 -31.07
CA ARG A 24 30.17 10.63 -30.44
C ARG A 24 30.02 10.93 -28.96
N LYS A 25 28.79 11.15 -28.50
CA LYS A 25 28.54 11.57 -27.12
C LYS A 25 27.17 11.13 -26.66
N ILE A 26 27.09 10.67 -25.40
CA ILE A 26 25.85 10.59 -24.64
C ILE A 26 25.62 11.91 -23.91
N ILE A 27 24.42 12.43 -24.01
CA ILE A 27 23.96 13.58 -23.22
C ILE A 27 22.89 13.03 -22.27
N PHE A 28 23.14 13.17 -21.00
CA PHE A 28 22.22 12.74 -19.94
C PHE A 28 21.21 13.82 -19.61
N ILE A 29 20.15 13.45 -18.90
CA ILE A 29 19.24 14.40 -18.28
C ILE A 29 19.95 15.12 -17.14
N ASP A 30 19.47 16.30 -16.81
CA ASP A 30 19.94 17.06 -15.67
C ASP A 30 19.34 16.48 -14.38
N HIS A 31 20.12 16.47 -13.27
CA HIS A 31 19.70 15.99 -11.95
C HIS A 31 18.99 14.61 -11.96
N PRO A 32 19.68 13.54 -12.42
CA PRO A 32 19.08 12.23 -12.52
C PRO A 32 18.81 11.65 -11.14
N THR A 33 17.53 11.36 -10.87
CA THR A 33 17.08 10.74 -9.64
C THR A 33 16.35 9.43 -9.93
N ILE A 34 16.38 8.52 -8.97
CA ILE A 34 15.59 7.29 -8.96
C ILE A 34 14.88 7.15 -7.62
N GLU A 35 13.62 6.83 -7.66
CA GLU A 35 12.84 6.55 -6.46
C GLU A 35 13.32 5.26 -5.80
N ILE A 36 13.45 5.25 -4.47
CA ILE A 36 13.88 4.07 -3.70
C ILE A 36 13.02 2.86 -4.04
N ASN A 37 13.64 1.69 -4.11
CA ASN A 37 13.02 0.40 -4.49
C ASN A 37 12.38 0.38 -5.90
N SER A 38 12.67 1.36 -6.76
CA SER A 38 12.17 1.39 -8.13
C SER A 38 13.13 0.70 -9.10
N PRO A 39 12.64 0.04 -10.15
CA PRO A 39 13.50 -0.59 -11.16
C PRO A 39 14.28 0.46 -11.94
N PHE A 40 15.54 0.13 -12.24
CA PHE A 40 16.43 1.00 -13.02
C PHE A 40 16.26 0.77 -14.52
N TYR A 41 15.91 1.82 -15.24
CA TYR A 41 15.76 1.82 -16.70
C TYR A 41 16.77 2.79 -17.33
N TYR A 42 17.90 2.30 -17.79
CA TYR A 42 19.03 3.10 -18.23
C TYR A 42 18.70 4.13 -19.32
N LYS A 43 17.79 3.80 -20.25
CA LYS A 43 17.40 4.70 -21.35
C LYS A 43 16.67 5.97 -20.84
N LYS A 44 16.01 5.91 -19.69
CA LYS A 44 15.30 7.03 -19.09
C LYS A 44 16.23 8.22 -18.77
N TYR A 45 17.49 7.93 -18.51
CA TYR A 45 18.49 8.94 -18.12
C TYR A 45 19.27 9.51 -19.30
N ILE A 46 19.04 9.03 -20.52
CA ILE A 46 19.69 9.51 -21.74
C ILE A 46 18.79 10.53 -22.41
N LYS A 47 19.19 11.80 -22.43
CA LYS A 47 18.51 12.88 -23.12
C LYS A 47 18.73 12.79 -24.66
N LYS A 48 19.96 12.48 -25.07
CA LYS A 48 20.33 12.38 -26.49
C LYS A 48 21.62 11.59 -26.68
N VAL A 49 21.69 10.84 -27.78
CA VAL A 49 22.93 10.23 -28.29
C VAL A 49 23.32 10.96 -29.57
N LYS A 50 24.55 11.49 -29.64
CA LYS A 50 25.11 12.11 -30.86
C LYS A 50 25.90 11.08 -31.66
N ASN A 51 25.71 11.07 -32.98
CA ASN A 51 26.38 10.19 -33.94
C ASN A 51 26.26 8.69 -33.61
N GLY A 52 25.03 8.27 -33.25
CA GLY A 52 24.65 6.88 -33.03
C GLY A 52 23.23 6.76 -32.45
N SER A 53 22.86 5.55 -32.12
CA SER A 53 21.54 5.20 -31.57
C SER A 53 21.61 4.96 -30.07
N ILE A 54 20.51 5.20 -29.36
CA ILE A 54 20.36 4.82 -27.96
C ILE A 54 20.46 3.30 -27.77
N ASN A 55 20.17 2.53 -28.82
CA ASN A 55 20.30 1.08 -28.79
C ASN A 55 21.75 0.59 -28.86
N ASP A 56 22.69 1.46 -29.27
CA ASP A 56 24.13 1.18 -29.27
C ASP A 56 24.77 1.41 -27.89
N VAL A 57 23.99 1.90 -26.91
CA VAL A 57 24.47 2.21 -25.57
C VAL A 57 24.29 0.98 -24.69
N THR A 58 25.36 0.57 -24.01
CA THR A 58 25.33 -0.43 -22.95
C THR A 58 25.65 0.24 -21.61
N TYR A 59 25.40 -0.45 -20.50
CA TYR A 59 25.61 0.10 -19.17
C TYR A 59 26.02 -0.97 -18.15
N ASN A 60 26.63 -0.50 -17.06
CA ASN A 60 26.87 -1.26 -15.84
C ASN A 60 26.34 -0.45 -14.66
N ALA A 61 25.42 -1.05 -13.90
CA ALA A 61 24.79 -0.45 -12.73
C ALA A 61 25.07 -1.27 -11.44
N ASN A 62 26.15 -2.04 -11.39
CA ASN A 62 26.46 -2.88 -10.22
C ASN A 62 26.67 -2.07 -8.93
N ASP A 63 27.14 -0.83 -9.07
CA ASP A 63 27.36 0.08 -7.94
C ASP A 63 26.08 0.84 -7.52
N LEU A 64 24.97 0.67 -8.24
CA LEU A 64 23.70 1.29 -7.90
C LEU A 64 22.93 0.44 -6.89
N ASN A 65 22.87 0.89 -5.65
CA ASN A 65 21.97 0.34 -4.65
C ASN A 65 20.70 1.20 -4.57
N ASN A 66 19.66 0.78 -5.27
CA ASN A 66 18.37 1.49 -5.28
C ASN A 66 17.50 1.23 -4.03
N GLN A 67 17.99 0.46 -3.07
CA GLN A 67 17.31 0.20 -1.79
C GLN A 67 17.76 1.13 -0.67
N THR A 68 18.78 1.95 -0.92
CA THR A 68 19.35 2.87 0.07
C THR A 68 19.47 4.27 -0.52
N LEU A 69 19.01 5.27 0.23
CA LEU A 69 19.13 6.66 -0.16
C LEU A 69 20.61 7.06 -0.32
N GLY A 70 20.93 7.90 -1.30
CA GLY A 70 22.28 8.38 -1.51
C GLY A 70 22.63 8.55 -2.97
N HIS A 71 23.92 8.84 -3.20
CA HIS A 71 24.47 9.09 -4.54
C HIS A 71 25.22 7.86 -5.03
N TYR A 72 24.91 7.45 -6.23
CA TYR A 72 25.49 6.27 -6.88
C TYR A 72 25.99 6.63 -8.26
N THR A 73 26.89 5.81 -8.81
CA THR A 73 27.42 6.00 -10.15
C THR A 73 27.00 4.86 -11.05
N VAL A 74 26.43 5.18 -12.20
CA VAL A 74 26.17 4.21 -13.27
C VAL A 74 27.11 4.49 -14.43
N THR A 75 27.77 3.45 -14.91
CA THR A 75 28.71 3.53 -16.03
C THR A 75 28.02 3.17 -17.32
N TYR A 76 28.13 4.02 -18.32
CA TYR A 76 27.59 3.82 -19.66
C TYR A 76 28.72 3.68 -20.66
N PHE A 77 28.52 2.82 -21.64
CA PHE A 77 29.48 2.58 -22.72
C PHE A 77 28.82 2.89 -24.06
N PHE A 78 29.52 3.64 -24.90
CA PHE A 78 29.05 3.98 -26.22
C PHE A 78 30.20 4.08 -27.21
N LYS A 79 30.28 3.15 -28.16
CA LYS A 79 31.27 3.11 -29.24
C LYS A 79 32.70 3.39 -28.77
N GLY A 80 33.14 2.61 -27.75
CA GLY A 80 34.49 2.68 -27.21
C GLY A 80 34.76 3.82 -26.22
N LYS A 81 33.75 4.63 -25.88
CA LYS A 81 33.83 5.67 -24.84
C LYS A 81 33.06 5.27 -23.60
N THR A 82 33.59 5.64 -22.44
CA THR A 82 32.97 5.43 -21.13
C THR A 82 32.44 6.75 -20.56
N TYR A 83 31.27 6.69 -19.94
CA TYR A 83 30.61 7.82 -19.32
C TYR A 83 30.13 7.43 -17.93
N HIS A 84 30.30 8.29 -16.95
CA HIS A 84 29.84 8.08 -15.58
C HIS A 84 28.69 9.02 -15.29
N LEU A 85 27.54 8.45 -14.92
CA LEU A 85 26.37 9.20 -14.52
C LEU A 85 26.19 9.06 -13.01
N LYS A 86 26.25 10.19 -12.29
CA LYS A 86 25.87 10.23 -10.88
C LYS A 86 24.35 10.28 -10.78
N ILE A 87 23.75 9.33 -10.07
CA ILE A 87 22.31 9.24 -9.84
C ILE A 87 22.06 9.33 -8.33
N GLU A 88 21.06 10.07 -7.95
CA GLU A 88 20.61 10.15 -6.58
C GLU A 88 19.40 9.24 -6.36
N VAL A 89 19.46 8.33 -5.37
CA VAL A 89 18.33 7.55 -4.89
C VAL A 89 17.60 8.39 -3.86
N ILE A 90 16.34 8.70 -4.13
CA ILE A 90 15.48 9.57 -3.32
C ILE A 90 14.22 8.81 -2.90
N ASP A 91 13.55 9.32 -1.88
CA ASP A 91 12.22 8.89 -1.48
C ASP A 91 11.31 10.12 -1.38
N THR A 92 10.39 10.22 -2.32
CA THR A 92 9.42 11.33 -2.40
C THR A 92 7.99 10.88 -2.15
N LYS A 93 7.78 9.57 -1.95
CA LYS A 93 6.46 9.01 -1.76
C LYS A 93 6.10 8.95 -0.29
N LYS A 94 4.89 9.36 0.01
CA LYS A 94 4.35 9.32 1.37
C LYS A 94 3.88 7.91 1.71
N PRO A 95 4.03 7.49 2.98
CA PRO A 95 3.36 6.29 3.47
C PRO A 95 1.86 6.34 3.20
N THR A 96 1.26 5.20 2.92
CA THR A 96 -0.19 5.05 2.80
C THR A 96 -0.74 4.38 4.03
N ILE A 97 -1.87 4.89 4.57
CA ILE A 97 -2.56 4.32 5.72
C ILE A 97 -3.96 3.89 5.26
N LYS A 98 -4.34 2.66 5.55
CA LYS A 98 -5.68 2.12 5.27
C LYS A 98 -6.24 1.45 6.51
N GLU A 99 -7.55 1.50 6.63
CA GLU A 99 -8.32 0.77 7.63
C GLU A 99 -8.96 -0.45 6.95
N SER A 100 -8.84 -1.64 7.57
CA SER A 100 -9.45 -2.87 7.07
C SER A 100 -10.86 -3.08 7.62
N GLU A 101 -11.17 -2.52 8.79
CA GLU A 101 -12.47 -2.67 9.46
C GLU A 101 -12.76 -1.49 10.40
N SER A 102 -14.03 -1.13 10.57
CA SER A 102 -14.46 -0.13 11.54
C SER A 102 -14.21 -0.61 12.98
N LEU A 103 -13.85 0.31 13.86
CA LEU A 103 -13.48 0.00 15.22
C LEU A 103 -14.63 0.26 16.20
N LYS A 104 -15.16 -0.82 16.79
CA LYS A 104 -16.08 -0.77 17.91
C LYS A 104 -15.42 -1.38 19.15
N ILE A 105 -15.49 -0.67 20.27
CA ILE A 105 -14.87 -1.06 21.54
C ILE A 105 -15.96 -1.14 22.61
N GLU A 106 -15.97 -2.20 23.40
CA GLU A 106 -16.82 -2.26 24.57
C GLU A 106 -16.27 -1.36 25.67
N LYS A 107 -17.17 -0.63 26.35
CA LYS A 107 -16.82 0.25 27.48
C LYS A 107 -15.96 -0.50 28.50
N GLY A 108 -14.83 0.09 28.89
CA GLY A 108 -13.92 -0.43 29.90
C GLY A 108 -13.02 -1.58 29.43
N LYS A 109 -13.06 -1.98 28.16
CA LYS A 109 -12.16 -3.00 27.61
C LYS A 109 -10.90 -2.36 27.06
N SER A 110 -9.77 -3.05 27.28
CA SER A 110 -8.51 -2.74 26.62
C SER A 110 -8.61 -3.07 25.13
N TYR A 111 -8.02 -2.25 24.29
CA TYR A 111 -8.03 -2.43 22.84
C TYR A 111 -6.71 -1.99 22.21
N ASP A 112 -6.24 -2.77 21.25
CA ASP A 112 -5.09 -2.38 20.43
C ASP A 112 -5.56 -1.45 19.29
N LEU A 113 -5.22 -0.17 19.41
CA LEU A 113 -5.58 0.84 18.40
C LEU A 113 -4.87 0.63 17.06
N LYS A 114 -3.81 -0.16 17.00
CA LYS A 114 -3.13 -0.50 15.74
C LYS A 114 -3.84 -1.62 14.97
N LYS A 115 -4.69 -2.37 15.64
CA LYS A 115 -5.43 -3.47 15.00
C LYS A 115 -6.29 -2.95 13.85
N GLY A 116 -6.19 -3.60 12.69
CA GLY A 116 -6.91 -3.21 11.46
C GLY A 116 -6.35 -1.98 10.76
N ILE A 117 -5.21 -1.44 11.18
CA ILE A 117 -4.49 -0.40 10.45
C ILE A 117 -3.39 -1.04 9.61
N ILE A 118 -3.40 -0.76 8.32
CA ILE A 118 -2.42 -1.25 7.35
C ILE A 118 -1.65 -0.05 6.84
N ILE A 119 -0.32 -0.07 7.01
CA ILE A 119 0.57 0.98 6.52
C ILE A 119 1.52 0.36 5.49
N LYS A 120 1.69 1.06 4.38
CA LYS A 120 2.62 0.68 3.31
C LYS A 120 3.40 1.90 2.88
N ASP A 121 4.69 1.71 2.68
CA ASP A 121 5.60 2.68 2.14
C ASP A 121 6.57 2.03 1.15
N ASN A 122 7.06 2.79 0.17
CA ASN A 122 8.00 2.28 -0.83
C ASN A 122 9.40 2.04 -0.26
N SER A 123 9.80 2.74 0.81
CA SER A 123 11.05 2.49 1.52
C SER A 123 10.96 1.33 2.52
N ASN A 124 9.74 0.85 2.81
CA ASN A 124 9.43 -0.13 3.87
C ASN A 124 9.81 0.35 5.29
N GLN A 125 10.06 1.64 5.48
CA GLN A 125 10.48 2.23 6.75
C GLN A 125 9.61 3.43 7.09
N TYR A 126 8.94 3.37 8.24
CA TYR A 126 8.11 4.46 8.73
C TYR A 126 7.99 4.43 10.25
N ASN A 127 7.72 5.60 10.82
CA ASN A 127 7.33 5.79 12.20
C ASN A 127 5.84 6.09 12.28
N LEU A 128 5.12 5.38 13.16
CA LEU A 128 3.69 5.59 13.41
C LEU A 128 3.47 6.28 14.75
N THR A 129 2.81 7.42 14.73
CA THR A 129 2.28 8.09 15.93
C THR A 129 0.76 8.01 15.92
N ILE A 130 0.16 7.73 17.08
CA ILE A 130 -1.29 7.68 17.27
C ILE A 130 -1.65 8.78 18.25
N ASP A 131 -2.46 9.71 17.79
CA ASP A 131 -3.05 10.76 18.60
C ASP A 131 -4.49 10.38 18.92
N THR A 132 -4.74 10.10 20.18
CA THR A 132 -6.05 9.66 20.68
C THR A 132 -6.98 10.82 21.01
N ASN A 133 -6.45 12.05 21.06
CA ASN A 133 -7.23 13.24 21.40
C ASN A 133 -8.13 13.00 22.63
N ASP A 134 -9.44 13.23 22.52
CA ASP A 134 -10.43 13.06 23.61
C ASP A 134 -10.94 11.61 23.76
N PHE A 135 -10.31 10.64 23.13
CA PHE A 135 -10.76 9.25 23.19
C PHE A 135 -10.73 8.69 24.62
N ASN A 136 -11.91 8.29 25.09
CA ASN A 136 -12.09 7.69 26.40
C ASN A 136 -12.78 6.32 26.28
N PRO A 137 -12.08 5.21 26.47
CA PRO A 137 -12.66 3.88 26.37
C PRO A 137 -13.68 3.56 27.49
N ASN A 138 -13.73 4.39 28.54
CA ASN A 138 -14.66 4.23 29.64
C ASN A 138 -15.96 5.03 29.46
N GLN A 139 -16.10 5.76 28.36
CA GLN A 139 -17.30 6.57 28.09
C GLN A 139 -17.89 6.15 26.72
N ILE A 140 -19.19 5.80 26.72
CA ILE A 140 -19.92 5.49 25.49
C ILE A 140 -19.94 6.71 24.59
N GLY A 141 -19.62 6.55 23.30
CA GLY A 141 -19.60 7.67 22.37
C GLY A 141 -18.89 7.34 21.07
N ASN A 142 -18.85 8.32 20.19
CA ASN A 142 -18.10 8.29 18.94
C ASN A 142 -16.88 9.20 19.07
N TYR A 143 -15.72 8.67 18.74
CA TYR A 143 -14.44 9.34 18.84
C TYR A 143 -13.72 9.33 17.52
N THR A 144 -12.75 10.23 17.36
CA THR A 144 -11.86 10.25 16.22
C THR A 144 -10.42 10.11 16.71
N ILE A 145 -9.70 9.14 16.17
CA ILE A 145 -8.29 8.91 16.45
C ILE A 145 -7.50 9.26 15.18
N TYR A 146 -6.36 9.92 15.34
CA TYR A 146 -5.48 10.31 14.24
C TYR A 146 -4.25 9.44 14.23
N TYR A 147 -3.96 8.86 13.08
CA TYR A 147 -2.76 8.07 12.80
C TYR A 147 -1.87 8.89 11.89
N LYS A 148 -0.63 9.11 12.30
CA LYS A 148 0.35 9.88 11.56
C LYS A 148 1.53 8.98 11.25
N ALA A 149 1.76 8.67 9.98
CA ALA A 149 2.93 7.92 9.52
C ALA A 149 3.91 8.87 8.85
N ASN A 150 5.17 8.79 9.25
CA ASN A 150 6.30 9.50 8.64
C ASN A 150 7.31 8.46 8.19
N ASP A 151 7.80 8.56 6.95
CA ASP A 151 8.99 7.83 6.53
C ASP A 151 10.28 8.51 7.02
N LEU A 152 11.43 7.95 6.64
CA LEU A 152 12.75 8.51 7.00
C LEU A 152 13.12 9.73 6.16
N SER A 153 12.43 9.98 5.05
CA SER A 153 12.59 11.16 4.19
C SER A 153 11.67 12.32 4.57
N ASN A 154 10.95 12.19 5.72
CA ASN A 154 9.97 13.14 6.24
C ASN A 154 8.71 13.30 5.38
N ASN A 155 8.42 12.36 4.47
CA ASN A 155 7.11 12.35 3.83
C ASN A 155 6.07 11.83 4.82
N GLN A 156 4.95 12.53 4.92
CA GLN A 156 3.96 12.31 5.98
C GLN A 156 2.57 12.08 5.42
N THR A 157 1.85 11.14 6.05
CA THR A 157 0.41 10.92 5.87
C THR A 157 -0.30 10.92 7.22
N THR A 158 -1.47 11.56 7.26
CA THR A 158 -2.38 11.51 8.40
C THR A 158 -3.68 10.84 7.99
N PHE A 159 -4.16 9.92 8.81
CA PHE A 159 -5.40 9.18 8.62
C PHE A 159 -6.30 9.36 9.85
N LYS A 160 -7.61 9.57 9.62
CA LYS A 160 -8.63 9.72 10.67
C LYS A 160 -9.43 8.43 10.76
N ARG A 161 -9.46 7.82 11.93
CA ARG A 161 -10.26 6.64 12.24
C ARG A 161 -11.42 6.99 13.17
N LYS A 162 -12.62 6.59 12.79
CA LYS A 162 -13.79 6.67 13.69
C LYS A 162 -13.79 5.45 14.60
N VAL A 163 -13.95 5.71 15.89
CA VAL A 163 -14.03 4.70 16.94
C VAL A 163 -15.33 4.88 17.70
N THR A 164 -16.09 3.80 17.86
CA THR A 164 -17.32 3.82 18.65
C THR A 164 -17.13 3.00 19.91
N VAL A 165 -17.28 3.64 21.08
CA VAL A 165 -17.35 2.93 22.35
C VAL A 165 -18.82 2.62 22.63
N VAL A 166 -19.12 1.33 22.76
CA VAL A 166 -20.49 0.82 23.00
C VAL A 166 -20.63 0.27 24.43
N LYS A 167 -21.85 0.16 24.90
CA LYS A 167 -22.13 -0.54 26.15
C LYS A 167 -21.61 -1.97 26.02
N LYS A 168 -21.13 -2.56 27.13
CA LYS A 168 -20.77 -3.97 27.17
C LYS A 168 -21.92 -4.81 26.59
N ILE A 169 -21.62 -5.58 25.56
CA ILE A 169 -22.59 -6.53 25.02
C ILE A 169 -22.60 -7.70 25.99
N GLU A 170 -23.62 -7.75 26.83
CA GLU A 170 -23.82 -8.92 27.70
C GLU A 170 -24.40 -10.04 26.85
N ILE A 171 -23.52 -10.97 26.50
CA ILE A 171 -23.93 -12.20 25.83
C ILE A 171 -24.51 -13.11 26.90
N GLY A 172 -25.78 -13.43 26.78
CA GLY A 172 -26.41 -14.47 27.62
C GLY A 172 -26.83 -14.02 29.01
N THR A 173 -27.08 -12.75 29.26
CA THR A 173 -27.85 -12.39 30.45
C THR A 173 -29.25 -12.92 30.32
N HIS A 174 -29.62 -13.73 31.30
CA HIS A 174 -30.98 -14.20 31.46
C HIS A 174 -31.93 -12.98 31.44
N ILE A 175 -32.68 -12.85 30.37
CA ILE A 175 -33.71 -11.79 30.31
C ILE A 175 -34.85 -12.34 31.13
N GLU A 176 -35.03 -11.81 32.33
CA GLU A 176 -36.29 -11.99 33.10
C GLU A 176 -37.41 -11.37 32.26
N SER A 177 -38.08 -12.18 31.49
CA SER A 177 -39.25 -11.79 30.74
C SER A 177 -40.37 -12.75 31.11
N ASN A 178 -41.56 -12.25 31.28
CA ASN A 178 -42.79 -13.09 31.43
C ASN A 178 -43.12 -13.84 30.10
N LYS A 179 -42.22 -13.77 29.12
CA LYS A 179 -42.35 -14.43 27.83
C LYS A 179 -41.46 -15.67 27.79
N LYS A 180 -41.96 -16.74 27.21
CA LYS A 180 -41.14 -17.95 26.91
C LYS A 180 -40.14 -17.58 25.83
N ILE A 181 -38.85 -17.66 26.16
CA ILE A 181 -37.73 -17.35 25.24
C ILE A 181 -37.00 -18.66 24.97
N VAL A 182 -36.70 -18.93 23.71
CA VAL A 182 -35.84 -20.05 23.28
C VAL A 182 -34.63 -19.48 22.57
N TYR A 183 -33.45 -19.90 22.98
CA TYR A 183 -32.20 -19.61 22.29
C TYR A 183 -31.90 -20.73 21.34
N LEU A 184 -31.79 -20.44 20.05
CA LEU A 184 -31.32 -21.35 19.05
C LEU A 184 -29.88 -21.03 18.70
N THR A 185 -28.97 -21.96 18.94
CA THR A 185 -27.56 -21.84 18.55
C THR A 185 -27.31 -22.76 17.36
N PHE A 186 -26.60 -22.24 16.38
CA PHE A 186 -26.17 -22.98 15.19
C PHE A 186 -24.67 -23.09 15.23
N ASP A 187 -24.12 -24.29 15.30
CA ASP A 187 -22.68 -24.54 15.39
C ASP A 187 -21.98 -24.39 14.03
N ASP A 188 -22.70 -24.55 12.96
CA ASP A 188 -22.18 -24.41 11.60
C ASP A 188 -22.33 -22.97 11.10
N GLY A 189 -21.54 -22.05 11.37
CA GLY A 189 -21.54 -20.64 10.96
C GLY A 189 -22.54 -20.23 9.86
N PRO A 190 -22.74 -18.97 9.61
CA PRO A 190 -23.77 -18.50 8.68
C PRO A 190 -23.50 -19.02 7.25
N SER A 191 -24.32 -19.91 6.77
CA SER A 191 -24.37 -20.34 5.37
C SER A 191 -25.55 -19.68 4.68
N GLN A 192 -25.51 -19.55 3.35
CA GLN A 192 -26.67 -19.10 2.56
C GLN A 192 -27.91 -19.95 2.78
N ASN A 193 -27.75 -21.20 3.23
CA ASN A 193 -28.83 -22.12 3.53
C ASN A 193 -29.51 -21.81 4.87
N THR A 194 -28.79 -21.29 5.86
CA THR A 194 -29.34 -20.91 7.17
C THR A 194 -30.39 -19.80 7.02
N ASP A 195 -30.11 -18.80 6.21
CA ASP A 195 -31.04 -17.69 5.95
C ASP A 195 -32.28 -18.17 5.18
N ARG A 196 -32.12 -19.12 4.26
CA ARG A 196 -33.25 -19.73 3.49
C ARG A 196 -34.19 -20.59 4.36
N ILE A 197 -33.65 -21.24 5.36
CA ILE A 197 -34.43 -22.13 6.24
C ILE A 197 -35.16 -21.33 7.32
N LEU A 198 -34.52 -20.30 7.86
CA LEU A 198 -35.03 -19.58 9.02
C LEU A 198 -35.97 -18.43 8.68
N LEU A 199 -35.68 -17.66 7.62
CA LEU A 199 -36.50 -16.50 7.22
C LEU A 199 -37.98 -16.85 6.90
N PRO A 200 -38.31 -18.00 6.26
CA PRO A 200 -39.70 -18.36 6.02
C PRO A 200 -40.50 -18.79 7.27
N ILE A 201 -39.80 -19.15 8.36
CA ILE A 201 -40.44 -19.68 9.59
C ILE A 201 -40.87 -18.53 10.51
N PHE A 202 -40.20 -17.37 10.40
CA PHE A 202 -40.40 -16.25 11.32
C PHE A 202 -40.88 -15.00 10.57
N THR A 203 -42.08 -14.54 10.89
CA THR A 203 -42.61 -13.27 10.42
C THR A 203 -42.65 -12.28 11.60
N ASP A 204 -42.06 -11.13 11.37
CA ASP A 204 -42.26 -9.82 11.99
C ASP A 204 -41.60 -9.43 13.32
N THR A 205 -40.81 -10.21 14.02
CA THR A 205 -39.95 -9.65 15.08
C THR A 205 -38.76 -10.56 15.36
N VAL A 206 -37.79 -10.52 14.46
CA VAL A 206 -36.49 -11.18 14.66
C VAL A 206 -35.41 -10.11 14.78
N GLU A 207 -34.96 -9.87 15.98
CA GLU A 207 -33.73 -9.09 16.17
C GLU A 207 -32.53 -10.01 15.98
N PHE A 208 -31.83 -9.85 14.86
CA PHE A 208 -30.55 -10.48 14.63
C PHE A 208 -29.45 -9.71 15.34
N SER A 209 -28.98 -10.19 16.48
CA SER A 209 -27.70 -9.70 17.00
C SER A 209 -26.57 -10.47 16.33
N LYS A 210 -25.79 -9.80 15.49
CA LYS A 210 -24.53 -10.36 14.99
C LYS A 210 -23.55 -10.49 16.15
N LEU A 211 -23.50 -11.68 16.74
CA LEU A 211 -22.52 -12.01 17.73
C LEU A 211 -21.31 -12.59 17.02
N ASN A 212 -20.20 -11.87 17.19
CA ASN A 212 -18.85 -12.28 17.01
C ASN A 212 -18.17 -12.02 15.66
N ARG A 213 -16.91 -11.59 15.78
CA ARG A 213 -15.96 -11.24 14.72
C ARG A 213 -15.48 -12.43 13.90
N GLU A 214 -15.73 -13.64 14.33
CA GLU A 214 -15.23 -14.87 13.69
C GLU A 214 -16.30 -15.66 12.95
N GLY A 215 -17.52 -15.16 12.87
CA GLY A 215 -18.59 -15.80 12.10
C GLY A 215 -19.11 -17.12 12.69
N LYS A 216 -18.74 -17.47 13.92
CA LYS A 216 -19.02 -18.78 14.49
C LYS A 216 -20.39 -18.91 15.17
N TYR A 217 -21.04 -17.82 15.61
CA TYR A 217 -22.33 -17.91 16.30
C TYR A 217 -23.27 -16.78 15.90
N ARG A 218 -24.47 -17.11 15.48
CA ARG A 218 -25.60 -16.20 15.42
C ARG A 218 -26.57 -16.61 16.52
N ALA A 219 -26.84 -15.76 17.51
CA ALA A 219 -27.93 -15.93 18.42
C ALA A 219 -29.17 -15.19 17.87
N MET A 220 -30.28 -15.84 17.81
CA MET A 220 -31.54 -15.27 17.39
C MET A 220 -32.51 -15.32 18.57
N MET A 221 -33.11 -14.19 18.92
CA MET A 221 -34.17 -14.11 19.91
C MET A 221 -35.52 -14.15 19.19
N ILE A 222 -36.36 -15.08 19.55
CA ILE A 222 -37.64 -15.32 18.90
C ILE A 222 -38.76 -15.03 19.90
N ASP A 223 -39.69 -14.14 19.54
CA ASP A 223 -40.93 -13.97 20.28
C ASP A 223 -41.94 -15.04 19.82
N PHE A 224 -42.24 -15.97 20.70
CA PHE A 224 -43.15 -17.09 20.40
C PHE A 224 -44.60 -16.71 20.08
N LYS A 225 -45.01 -15.48 20.33
CA LYS A 225 -46.36 -15.02 19.98
C LYS A 225 -46.60 -14.94 18.46
N ASN A 226 -45.54 -14.84 17.69
CA ASN A 226 -45.61 -14.63 16.24
C ASN A 226 -45.13 -15.81 15.39
N ILE A 227 -44.92 -16.98 15.98
CA ILE A 227 -44.57 -18.18 15.22
C ILE A 227 -45.82 -18.65 14.48
N LYS A 228 -45.77 -18.65 13.15
CA LYS A 228 -46.78 -19.33 12.34
C LYS A 228 -46.73 -20.81 12.65
N LYS A 229 -47.90 -21.41 13.00
CA LYS A 229 -48.04 -22.84 13.09
C LYS A 229 -47.59 -23.47 11.77
N ILE A 230 -46.52 -24.24 11.82
CA ILE A 230 -46.11 -25.09 10.70
C ILE A 230 -47.18 -26.18 10.63
N GLN A 231 -48.03 -26.12 9.63
CA GLN A 231 -48.87 -27.27 9.30
C GLN A 231 -47.94 -28.35 8.72
N ARG A 232 -47.98 -29.51 9.35
CA ARG A 232 -47.33 -30.73 8.84
C ARG A 232 -47.99 -31.18 7.56
#